data_5bb75b8687335bf7344860bda08e8062
#
_entry.id   5bb75b8687335bf7344860bda08e8062
#
_cell.length_a   1.000
_cell.length_b   1.000
_cell.length_c   1.000
_cell.angle_alpha   90.00
_cell.angle_beta   90.00
_cell.angle_gamma   90.00
#
_symmetry.space_group_name_H-M   'P 1'
#
loop_
_entity.id
_entity.type
_entity.pdbx_description
1 polymer ?
#
loop_
_entity_poly.entity_id
_entity_poly.type
_entity_poly.pdbx_seq_one_letter_code
_entity_poly.pdbx_strand_id
1 'polypeptide(L)'
;MLFPIVGSVWDNEYHHEGVTYHLTQHGFARDMDFELILEQPDEVRYRLIDNEETRKKYPFPFCLEIGYRIQRKQIDVLWTVKNTGDKEMYFQIGAHPAFYFPEFNNVNAERGFFEFDKKEGIKYILISEKGCTDPNKEYLLELPSDGLLPIDTHT
;
A
#
# COMPACT_ATOMS: atom_id res chain seq x y z
N MET A 1 6.70 2.01 -2.13
CA MET A 1 5.29 2.31 -2.44
C MET A 1 4.75 1.28 -3.40
N LEU A 2 3.60 0.72 -3.12
CA LEU A 2 2.91 -0.24 -3.96
C LEU A 2 1.70 0.46 -4.58
N PHE A 3 1.72 0.66 -5.89
CA PHE A 3 0.67 1.32 -6.65
C PHE A 3 0.87 1.04 -8.16
N PRO A 4 -0.18 0.81 -8.95
CA PRO A 4 -1.59 0.88 -8.61
C PRO A 4 -2.19 -0.43 -8.11
N ILE A 5 -1.38 -1.46 -7.82
CA ILE A 5 -1.83 -2.72 -7.22
C ILE A 5 -0.96 -3.12 -6.03
N VAL A 6 -1.53 -3.91 -5.12
CA VAL A 6 -0.83 -4.61 -4.04
C VAL A 6 -0.90 -6.11 -4.32
N GLY A 7 0.24 -6.80 -4.26
CA GLY A 7 0.33 -8.19 -4.72
C GLY A 7 0.49 -8.26 -6.24
N SER A 8 -0.10 -9.28 -6.85
CA SER A 8 -0.02 -9.51 -8.30
C SER A 8 -1.41 -9.67 -8.90
N VAL A 9 -1.55 -9.37 -10.17
CA VAL A 9 -2.66 -9.82 -11.01
C VAL A 9 -2.27 -11.14 -11.68
N TRP A 10 -3.25 -11.98 -12.01
CA TRP A 10 -3.01 -13.30 -12.58
C TRP A 10 -2.22 -13.18 -13.89
N ASP A 11 -1.15 -13.92 -14.00
CA ASP A 11 -0.20 -13.90 -15.13
C ASP A 11 0.34 -12.49 -15.51
N ASN A 12 0.31 -11.55 -14.55
CA ASN A 12 0.65 -10.13 -14.75
C ASN A 12 -0.26 -9.40 -15.75
N GLU A 13 -1.46 -9.90 -16.00
CA GLU A 13 -2.41 -9.34 -16.95
C GLU A 13 -3.72 -8.96 -16.27
N TYR A 14 -4.32 -7.87 -16.72
CA TYR A 14 -5.69 -7.50 -16.37
C TYR A 14 -6.38 -6.86 -17.57
N HIS A 15 -7.72 -6.86 -17.55
CA HIS A 15 -8.53 -6.36 -18.64
C HIS A 15 -9.34 -5.13 -18.19
N HIS A 16 -9.32 -4.10 -19.02
CA HIS A 16 -10.16 -2.92 -18.83
C HIS A 16 -10.68 -2.43 -20.18
N GLU A 17 -11.99 -2.23 -20.28
CA GLU A 17 -12.69 -1.79 -21.52
C GLU A 17 -12.29 -2.59 -22.78
N GLY A 18 -12.08 -3.91 -22.63
CA GLY A 18 -11.72 -4.80 -23.74
C GLY A 18 -10.25 -4.78 -24.15
N VAL A 19 -9.42 -4.02 -23.45
CA VAL A 19 -7.96 -3.96 -23.67
C VAL A 19 -7.24 -4.74 -22.57
N THR A 20 -6.21 -5.50 -22.94
CA THR A 20 -5.32 -6.19 -21.99
C THR A 20 -4.16 -5.30 -21.61
N TYR A 21 -3.92 -5.17 -20.33
CA TYR A 21 -2.82 -4.41 -19.74
C TYR A 21 -1.94 -5.33 -18.91
N HIS A 22 -0.66 -4.94 -18.75
CA HIS A 22 0.32 -5.71 -17.99
C HIS A 22 0.81 -4.91 -16.78
N LEU A 23 0.72 -5.53 -15.59
CA LEU A 23 1.27 -4.99 -14.35
C LEU A 23 2.10 -6.07 -13.66
N THR A 24 3.33 -5.74 -13.33
CA THR A 24 4.19 -6.57 -12.48
C THR A 24 3.73 -6.49 -11.03
N GLN A 25 4.22 -7.41 -10.21
CA GLN A 25 3.95 -7.43 -8.77
C GLN A 25 4.15 -6.05 -8.14
N HIS A 26 3.14 -5.58 -7.41
CA HIS A 26 3.09 -4.29 -6.71
C HIS A 26 3.02 -3.06 -7.63
N GLY A 27 2.78 -3.26 -8.92
CA GLY A 27 2.69 -2.17 -9.88
C GLY A 27 4.04 -1.50 -10.18
N PHE A 28 4.00 -0.27 -10.65
CA PHE A 28 5.18 0.41 -11.20
C PHE A 28 5.69 1.60 -10.37
N ALA A 29 4.89 2.12 -9.42
CA ALA A 29 5.26 3.37 -8.74
C ALA A 29 6.58 3.30 -7.96
N ARG A 30 6.97 2.10 -7.48
CA ARG A 30 8.24 1.89 -6.78
C ARG A 30 9.48 2.05 -7.66
N ASP A 31 9.31 1.93 -8.98
CA ASP A 31 10.38 1.98 -9.99
C ASP A 31 10.39 3.32 -10.74
N MET A 32 9.58 4.30 -10.28
CA MET A 32 9.44 5.62 -10.91
C MET A 32 10.11 6.69 -10.06
N ASP A 33 10.60 7.72 -10.74
CA ASP A 33 11.09 8.93 -10.09
C ASP A 33 9.92 9.82 -9.66
N PHE A 34 9.99 10.31 -8.44
CA PHE A 34 9.01 11.24 -7.88
C PHE A 34 9.59 12.64 -7.82
N GLU A 35 8.81 13.62 -8.16
CA GLU A 35 9.13 15.03 -8.00
C GLU A 35 9.01 15.44 -6.52
N LEU A 36 10.02 16.10 -5.98
CA LEU A 36 9.94 16.74 -4.65
C LEU A 36 9.08 18.00 -4.75
N ILE A 37 7.94 18.03 -4.05
CA ILE A 37 6.97 19.15 -4.09
C ILE A 37 6.89 19.95 -2.80
N LEU A 38 7.40 19.39 -1.70
CA LEU A 38 7.49 20.07 -0.40
C LEU A 38 8.73 19.59 0.33
N GLU A 39 9.52 20.53 0.86
CA GLU A 39 10.63 20.27 1.75
C GLU A 39 10.58 21.27 2.90
N GLN A 40 10.34 20.76 4.11
CA GLN A 40 10.32 21.52 5.35
C GLN A 40 11.11 20.73 6.42
N PRO A 41 11.50 21.36 7.54
CA PRO A 41 12.30 20.69 8.57
C PRO A 41 11.66 19.41 9.14
N ASP A 42 10.34 19.34 9.14
CA ASP A 42 9.54 18.27 9.73
C ASP A 42 8.63 17.53 8.71
N GLU A 43 8.62 17.97 7.45
CA GLU A 43 7.76 17.37 6.42
C GLU A 43 8.44 17.40 5.04
N VAL A 44 8.35 16.27 4.33
CA VAL A 44 8.70 16.18 2.92
C VAL A 44 7.53 15.56 2.14
N ARG A 45 7.31 16.02 0.90
CA ARG A 45 6.33 15.41 -0.01
C ARG A 45 6.89 15.24 -1.40
N TYR A 46 6.51 14.12 -1.99
CA TYR A 46 6.87 13.73 -3.34
C TYR A 46 5.64 13.46 -4.16
N ARG A 47 5.71 13.70 -5.46
CA ARG A 47 4.61 13.53 -6.40
C ARG A 47 5.01 12.71 -7.61
N LEU A 48 4.13 11.80 -8.02
CA LEU A 48 4.16 11.11 -9.29
C LEU A 48 2.87 11.41 -10.05
N ILE A 49 3.00 11.89 -11.28
CA ILE A 49 1.87 12.12 -12.19
C ILE A 49 1.96 11.07 -13.29
N ASP A 50 0.82 10.62 -13.79
CA ASP A 50 0.76 9.72 -14.93
C ASP A 50 1.40 10.34 -16.18
N ASN A 51 1.94 9.49 -17.03
CA ASN A 51 2.54 9.85 -18.31
C ASN A 51 2.21 8.78 -19.36
N GLU A 52 2.70 8.96 -20.59
CA GLU A 52 2.43 8.03 -21.69
C GLU A 52 2.87 6.60 -21.38
N GLU A 53 4.00 6.40 -20.66
CA GLU A 53 4.50 5.07 -20.32
C GLU A 53 3.66 4.41 -19.22
N THR A 54 3.22 5.16 -18.21
CA THR A 54 2.33 4.62 -17.18
C THR A 54 0.97 4.28 -17.76
N ARG A 55 0.44 5.08 -18.68
CA ARG A 55 -0.86 4.84 -19.33
C ARG A 55 -0.90 3.60 -20.21
N LYS A 56 0.24 3.14 -20.73
CA LYS A 56 0.33 1.86 -21.45
C LYS A 56 0.11 0.66 -20.53
N LYS A 57 0.39 0.82 -19.24
CA LYS A 57 0.26 -0.21 -18.21
C LYS A 57 -1.00 -0.04 -17.36
N TYR A 58 -1.44 1.21 -17.18
CA TYR A 58 -2.55 1.59 -16.31
C TYR A 58 -3.24 2.82 -16.92
N PRO A 59 -4.39 2.65 -17.60
CA PRO A 59 -4.96 3.65 -18.49
C PRO A 59 -5.71 4.80 -17.79
N PHE A 60 -5.44 5.03 -16.53
CA PHE A 60 -6.09 6.04 -15.72
C PHE A 60 -5.16 7.22 -15.47
N PRO A 61 -5.61 8.47 -15.77
CA PRO A 61 -4.91 9.66 -15.33
C PRO A 61 -4.93 9.79 -13.80
N PHE A 62 -3.78 10.01 -13.20
CA PHE A 62 -3.68 10.11 -11.74
C PHE A 62 -2.62 11.13 -11.29
N CYS A 63 -2.76 11.56 -10.05
CA CYS A 63 -1.70 12.20 -9.29
C CYS A 63 -1.57 11.46 -7.96
N LEU A 64 -0.39 10.91 -7.71
CA LEU A 64 -0.02 10.21 -6.47
C LEU A 64 0.96 11.08 -5.69
N GLU A 65 0.62 11.42 -4.45
CA GLU A 65 1.54 12.10 -3.54
C GLU A 65 1.86 11.21 -2.34
N ILE A 66 3.12 11.25 -1.93
CA ILE A 66 3.63 10.58 -0.74
C ILE A 66 4.28 11.63 0.15
N GLY A 67 3.80 11.74 1.38
CA GLY A 67 4.37 12.61 2.38
C GLY A 67 4.88 11.85 3.59
N TYR A 68 5.92 12.38 4.20
CA TYR A 68 6.44 11.94 5.49
C TYR A 68 6.53 13.16 6.38
N ARG A 69 5.88 13.09 7.55
CA ARG A 69 5.90 14.17 8.53
C ARG A 69 6.30 13.62 9.89
N ILE A 70 7.24 14.31 10.54
CA ILE A 70 7.73 13.95 11.88
C ILE A 70 7.12 14.91 12.89
N GLN A 71 6.44 14.37 13.90
CA GLN A 71 5.88 15.13 15.01
C GLN A 71 6.28 14.47 16.33
N ARG A 72 7.24 15.06 17.05
CA ARG A 72 7.76 14.50 18.31
C ARG A 72 8.30 13.06 18.13
N LYS A 73 7.55 12.04 18.58
CA LYS A 73 7.90 10.61 18.48
C LYS A 73 7.05 9.85 17.43
N GLN A 74 6.34 10.60 16.60
CA GLN A 74 5.42 10.08 15.60
C GLN A 74 5.96 10.37 14.20
N ILE A 75 5.82 9.40 13.31
CA ILE A 75 6.03 9.57 11.87
C ILE A 75 4.69 9.33 11.20
N ASP A 76 4.18 10.35 10.54
CA ASP A 76 2.99 10.24 9.68
C ASP A 76 3.45 9.90 8.26
N VAL A 77 2.88 8.87 7.68
CA VAL A 77 3.02 8.55 6.25
C VAL A 77 1.72 8.93 5.57
N LEU A 78 1.78 9.93 4.71
CA LEU A 78 0.62 10.54 4.07
C LEU A 78 0.55 10.10 2.61
N TRP A 79 -0.57 9.52 2.22
CA TRP A 79 -0.83 9.14 0.83
C TRP A 79 -2.03 9.91 0.29
N THR A 80 -1.85 10.53 -0.86
CA THR A 80 -2.93 11.16 -1.59
C THR A 80 -2.98 10.57 -2.99
N VAL A 81 -4.10 9.95 -3.35
CA VAL A 81 -4.37 9.47 -4.70
C VAL A 81 -5.50 10.30 -5.26
N LYS A 82 -5.21 11.02 -6.33
CA LYS A 82 -6.18 11.85 -7.03
C LYS A 82 -6.42 11.30 -8.41
N ASN A 83 -7.64 10.99 -8.73
CA ASN A 83 -8.09 10.76 -10.09
C ASN A 83 -8.13 12.11 -10.81
N THR A 84 -7.34 12.27 -11.86
CA THR A 84 -7.27 13.48 -12.68
C THR A 84 -8.01 13.33 -14.01
N GLY A 85 -8.58 12.14 -14.25
CA GLY A 85 -9.45 11.87 -15.40
C GLY A 85 -10.92 12.09 -15.08
N ASP A 86 -11.75 11.81 -16.07
CA ASP A 86 -13.21 11.95 -16.05
C ASP A 86 -13.96 10.61 -15.80
N LYS A 87 -13.23 9.48 -15.88
CA LYS A 87 -13.78 8.15 -15.65
C LYS A 87 -13.43 7.65 -14.25
N GLU A 88 -14.17 6.65 -13.77
CA GLU A 88 -13.86 5.96 -12.54
C GLU A 88 -12.48 5.27 -12.60
N MET A 89 -11.69 5.43 -11.55
CA MET A 89 -10.34 4.89 -11.44
C MET A 89 -10.28 3.83 -10.34
N TYR A 90 -9.73 2.67 -10.66
CA TYR A 90 -9.58 1.53 -9.75
C TYR A 90 -8.13 1.35 -9.36
N PHE A 91 -7.83 1.36 -8.07
CA PHE A 91 -6.47 1.16 -7.58
C PHE A 91 -6.44 0.47 -6.22
N GLN A 92 -5.27 -0.05 -5.91
CA GLN A 92 -4.86 -0.45 -4.56
C GLN A 92 -3.58 0.32 -4.21
N ILE A 93 -3.39 0.57 -2.92
CA ILE A 93 -2.20 1.26 -2.43
C ILE A 93 -1.67 0.56 -1.19
N GLY A 94 -0.36 0.49 -1.06
CA GLY A 94 0.27 -0.15 0.09
C GLY A 94 1.75 0.18 0.23
N ALA A 95 2.34 -0.34 1.29
CA ALA A 95 3.76 -0.24 1.55
C ALA A 95 4.26 -1.46 2.33
N HIS A 96 5.58 -1.68 2.27
CA HIS A 96 6.30 -2.62 3.13
C HIS A 96 7.23 -1.82 4.04
N PRO A 97 6.72 -1.22 5.13
CA PRO A 97 7.58 -0.49 6.05
C PRO A 97 8.51 -1.47 6.78
N ALA A 98 9.77 -1.06 6.95
CA ALA A 98 10.74 -1.77 7.76
C ALA A 98 11.12 -0.90 8.96
N PHE A 99 10.96 -1.43 10.16
CA PHE A 99 11.30 -0.74 11.39
C PHE A 99 12.52 -1.40 12.03
N TYR A 100 13.47 -0.56 12.45
CA TYR A 100 14.60 -1.03 13.23
C TYR A 100 14.17 -1.32 14.67
N PHE A 101 14.36 -2.56 15.10
CA PHE A 101 14.08 -3.00 16.47
C PHE A 101 15.40 -3.43 17.14
N PRO A 102 16.05 -2.53 17.92
CA PRO A 102 17.43 -2.73 18.38
C PRO A 102 17.61 -3.93 19.32
N GLU A 103 16.59 -4.28 20.08
CA GLU A 103 16.60 -5.40 21.01
C GLU A 103 15.93 -6.67 20.44
N PHE A 104 15.90 -6.75 19.11
CA PHE A 104 15.30 -7.91 18.46
C PHE A 104 16.05 -9.19 18.84
N ASN A 105 15.33 -10.11 19.44
CA ASN A 105 15.76 -11.50 19.55
C ASN A 105 14.57 -12.44 19.26
N ASN A 106 14.87 -13.66 18.82
CA ASN A 106 13.85 -14.62 18.40
C ASN A 106 12.96 -15.12 19.56
N VAL A 107 13.29 -14.76 20.80
CA VAL A 107 12.60 -15.18 22.02
C VAL A 107 11.60 -14.13 22.49
N ASN A 108 11.78 -12.86 22.10
CA ASN A 108 10.83 -11.80 22.45
C ASN A 108 9.55 -11.97 21.64
N ALA A 109 8.47 -12.32 22.33
CA ALA A 109 7.18 -12.59 21.71
C ALA A 109 6.56 -11.34 21.10
N GLU A 110 6.70 -10.17 21.74
CA GLU A 110 6.06 -8.93 21.29
C GLU A 110 7.08 -7.92 20.79
N ARG A 111 6.84 -7.35 19.61
CA ARG A 111 7.69 -6.36 18.92
C ARG A 111 6.98 -5.03 18.69
N GLY A 112 5.81 -4.86 19.28
CA GLY A 112 4.91 -3.77 19.07
C GLY A 112 3.52 -4.28 18.71
N PHE A 113 2.69 -3.40 18.23
CA PHE A 113 1.32 -3.75 17.86
C PHE A 113 0.84 -2.84 16.72
N PHE A 114 -0.18 -3.34 16.01
CA PHE A 114 -1.00 -2.51 15.12
C PHE A 114 -2.26 -2.07 15.85
N GLU A 115 -2.58 -0.81 15.74
CA GLU A 115 -3.86 -0.24 16.13
C GLU A 115 -4.60 0.23 14.89
N PHE A 116 -5.83 -0.27 14.71
CA PHE A 116 -6.68 0.10 13.60
C PHE A 116 -7.69 1.17 14.05
N ASP A 117 -8.14 1.99 13.12
CA ASP A 117 -9.23 2.95 13.32
C ASP A 117 -10.57 2.26 13.60
N LYS A 118 -10.72 1.01 13.14
CA LYS A 118 -11.86 0.13 13.46
C LYS A 118 -11.44 -0.94 14.45
N LYS A 119 -12.33 -1.27 15.39
CA LYS A 119 -12.10 -2.33 16.38
C LYS A 119 -12.83 -3.62 16.06
N GLU A 120 -13.81 -3.56 15.16
CA GLU A 120 -14.65 -4.70 14.75
C GLU A 120 -14.89 -4.70 13.25
N GLY A 121 -15.18 -5.88 12.70
CA GLY A 121 -15.52 -6.04 11.29
C GLY A 121 -14.36 -5.80 10.32
N ILE A 122 -13.12 -5.92 10.79
CA ILE A 122 -11.92 -5.84 9.93
C ILE A 122 -11.81 -7.14 9.15
N LYS A 123 -11.80 -7.01 7.84
CA LYS A 123 -11.64 -8.15 6.94
C LYS A 123 -10.26 -8.15 6.32
N TYR A 124 -9.74 -9.33 6.06
CA TYR A 124 -8.50 -9.50 5.31
C TYR A 124 -8.60 -10.64 4.30
N ILE A 125 -7.74 -10.61 3.31
CA ILE A 125 -7.66 -11.61 2.24
C ILE A 125 -6.22 -12.12 2.23
N LEU A 126 -6.05 -13.43 2.21
CA LEU A 126 -4.73 -14.04 2.12
C LEU A 126 -4.22 -14.04 0.68
N ILE A 127 -2.92 -13.91 0.56
CA ILE A 127 -2.22 -14.14 -0.70
C ILE A 127 -2.26 -15.63 -1.01
N SER A 128 -2.69 -15.96 -2.21
CA SER A 128 -2.73 -17.31 -2.75
C SER A 128 -1.64 -17.55 -3.80
N GLU A 129 -1.92 -18.38 -4.79
CA GLU A 129 -0.96 -18.70 -5.85
C GLU A 129 -0.49 -17.45 -6.62
N LYS A 130 0.77 -17.47 -7.06
CA LYS A 130 1.40 -16.41 -7.87
C LYS A 130 1.36 -15.01 -7.25
N GLY A 131 1.15 -14.90 -5.92
CA GLY A 131 1.04 -13.60 -5.25
C GLY A 131 -0.29 -12.88 -5.46
N CYS A 132 -1.29 -13.59 -5.99
CA CYS A 132 -2.64 -13.08 -6.19
C CYS A 132 -3.50 -13.30 -4.93
N THR A 133 -4.57 -12.53 -4.80
CA THR A 133 -5.59 -12.72 -3.76
C THR A 133 -6.84 -13.36 -4.38
N ASP A 134 -7.55 -14.18 -3.59
CA ASP A 134 -8.85 -14.72 -3.98
C ASP A 134 -9.95 -13.88 -3.29
N PRO A 135 -10.69 -13.02 -4.02
CA PRO A 135 -11.69 -12.14 -3.43
C PRO A 135 -12.90 -12.89 -2.85
N ASN A 136 -13.04 -14.19 -3.15
CA ASN A 136 -14.09 -15.01 -2.58
C ASN A 136 -13.72 -15.61 -1.22
N LYS A 137 -12.48 -15.43 -0.78
CA LYS A 137 -11.95 -15.92 0.50
C LYS A 137 -11.60 -14.75 1.42
N GLU A 138 -12.64 -14.14 1.99
CA GLU A 138 -12.47 -13.13 3.04
C GLU A 138 -12.44 -13.80 4.42
N TYR A 139 -11.58 -13.29 5.28
CA TYR A 139 -11.46 -13.67 6.68
C TYR A 139 -11.77 -12.49 7.57
N LEU A 140 -12.32 -12.75 8.74
CA LEU A 140 -12.54 -11.74 9.76
C LEU A 140 -11.33 -11.71 10.70
N LEU A 141 -10.77 -10.51 10.93
CA LEU A 141 -9.71 -10.31 11.91
C LEU A 141 -10.34 -10.15 13.29
N GLU A 142 -10.03 -11.09 14.17
CA GLU A 142 -10.40 -11.00 15.58
C GLU A 142 -9.29 -10.29 16.35
N LEU A 143 -9.61 -9.13 16.90
CA LEU A 143 -8.67 -8.39 17.74
C LEU A 143 -8.79 -8.82 19.19
N PRO A 144 -7.68 -8.79 19.98
CA PRO A 144 -7.73 -8.89 21.42
C PRO A 144 -8.66 -7.85 22.06
N SER A 145 -9.04 -8.03 23.32
CA SER A 145 -10.00 -7.18 24.03
C SER A 145 -9.56 -5.71 24.15
N ASP A 146 -8.26 -5.42 24.09
CA ASP A 146 -7.69 -4.08 24.05
C ASP A 146 -7.72 -3.44 22.66
N GLY A 147 -8.07 -4.22 21.63
CA GLY A 147 -8.13 -3.77 20.23
C GLY A 147 -6.79 -3.58 19.58
N LEU A 148 -5.73 -4.13 20.14
CA LEU A 148 -4.36 -4.06 19.62
C LEU A 148 -3.95 -5.40 19.03
N LEU A 149 -3.52 -5.42 17.77
CA LEU A 149 -2.97 -6.63 17.15
C LEU A 149 -1.47 -6.69 17.42
N PRO A 150 -0.97 -7.61 18.24
CA PRO A 150 0.46 -7.70 18.53
C PRO A 150 1.24 -8.12 17.28
N ILE A 151 2.45 -7.58 17.13
CA ILE A 151 3.41 -8.02 16.12
C ILE A 151 4.28 -9.08 16.77
N ASP A 152 4.02 -10.33 16.49
CA ASP A 152 4.73 -11.49 17.01
C ASP A 152 5.22 -12.43 15.90
N THR A 153 5.54 -13.66 16.24
CA THR A 153 5.98 -14.67 15.27
C THR A 153 4.84 -15.29 14.46
N HIS A 154 3.59 -14.92 14.73
CA HIS A 154 2.39 -15.46 14.09
C HIS A 154 1.62 -14.42 13.27
N THR A 155 1.95 -13.12 13.42
CA THR A 155 1.36 -11.99 12.66
C THR A 155 2.13 -11.64 11.40
#